data_185fd466c2905ca3750e9d8c75a5b238
#
_entry.id   185fd466c2905ca3750e9d8c75a5b238
#
_cell.length_a   1.000
_cell.length_b   1.000
_cell.length_c   1.000
_cell.angle_alpha   90.00
_cell.angle_beta   90.00
_cell.angle_gamma   90.00
#
_symmetry.space_group_name_H-M   'P 1'
#
loop_
_entity.id
_entity.type
_entity.pdbx_description
1 polymer ?
#
loop_
_entity_poly.entity_id
_entity_poly.type
_entity_poly.pdbx_seq_one_letter_code
_entity_poly.pdbx_strand_id
1 'polypeptide(L)'
;SDSNKVIRNCMSENNVDLKQYSPKRFQAHISNLKNSMISPGEALENAESFFDVKVAEIFSSYEKKLIVANSMDFDDLLIKTVELLQTNESILRFWSNKFQFIMVDEYQDTNFVQYKLVELLGSNNKNVCVVGDSDQSIYAFRGADIRNIIEFEKDFSNATVIQLDKNYRSSKKILNLANTVISNNPRKIEKNLWTDNEDGLDITSLRIRSEKDEAMWVAEEVKNLID
;
A
#
# COMPACT_ATOMS: atom_id res chain seq x y z
N SER A 1 -19.87 -1.09 5.18
CA SER A 1 -19.79 -0.04 4.16
C SER A 1 -20.81 -0.32 3.07
N ASP A 2 -21.20 0.69 2.31
CA ASP A 2 -22.16 0.56 1.20
C ASP A 2 -21.62 -0.37 0.11
N SER A 3 -20.32 -0.32 -0.20
CA SER A 3 -19.66 -1.25 -1.11
C SER A 3 -19.90 -2.72 -0.74
N ASN A 4 -19.77 -3.07 0.55
CA ASN A 4 -20.05 -4.43 1.03
C ASN A 4 -21.51 -4.85 0.81
N LYS A 5 -22.45 -3.92 0.91
CA LYS A 5 -23.88 -4.18 0.66
C LYS A 5 -24.14 -4.44 -0.82
N VAL A 6 -23.52 -3.66 -1.69
CA VAL A 6 -23.62 -3.85 -3.14
C VAL A 6 -23.00 -5.19 -3.54
N ILE A 7 -21.81 -5.52 -3.04
CA ILE A 7 -21.14 -6.81 -3.31
C ILE A 7 -22.00 -7.98 -2.84
N ARG A 8 -22.60 -7.90 -1.64
CA ARG A 8 -23.51 -8.94 -1.14
C ARG A 8 -24.68 -9.16 -2.10
N ASN A 9 -25.27 -8.10 -2.66
CA ASN A 9 -26.34 -8.21 -3.63
C ASN A 9 -25.83 -8.87 -4.93
N CYS A 10 -24.65 -8.47 -5.43
CA CYS A 10 -24.03 -9.11 -6.59
C CYS A 10 -23.77 -10.62 -6.36
N MET A 11 -23.29 -11.00 -5.16
CA MET A 11 -23.08 -12.40 -4.79
C MET A 11 -24.40 -13.20 -4.84
N SER A 12 -25.49 -12.65 -4.30
CA SER A 12 -26.80 -13.31 -4.34
C SER A 12 -27.32 -13.48 -5.76
N GLU A 13 -27.17 -12.46 -6.61
CA GLU A 13 -27.58 -12.49 -8.02
C GLU A 13 -26.76 -13.48 -8.88
N ASN A 14 -25.49 -13.73 -8.49
CA ASN A 14 -24.61 -14.67 -9.16
C ASN A 14 -24.56 -16.06 -8.49
N ASN A 15 -25.55 -16.37 -7.64
CA ASN A 15 -25.72 -17.66 -6.95
C ASN A 15 -24.49 -18.07 -6.11
N VAL A 16 -23.83 -17.10 -5.47
CA VAL A 16 -22.72 -17.36 -4.56
C VAL A 16 -23.24 -17.50 -3.14
N ASP A 17 -22.93 -18.64 -2.50
CA ASP A 17 -23.38 -18.92 -1.13
C ASP A 17 -22.68 -18.03 -0.10
N LEU A 18 -23.46 -17.16 0.53
CA LEU A 18 -22.99 -16.24 1.58
C LEU A 18 -22.54 -16.95 2.89
N LYS A 19 -22.90 -18.24 3.06
CA LYS A 19 -22.40 -19.05 4.18
C LYS A 19 -21.00 -19.56 3.93
N GLN A 20 -20.67 -19.83 2.66
CA GLN A 20 -19.35 -20.32 2.25
C GLN A 20 -18.34 -19.17 2.08
N TYR A 21 -18.79 -18.04 1.57
CA TYR A 21 -17.93 -16.90 1.23
C TYR A 21 -18.44 -15.59 1.85
N SER A 22 -17.55 -14.87 2.51
CA SER A 22 -17.89 -13.54 3.06
C SER A 22 -17.80 -12.45 1.98
N PRO A 23 -18.71 -11.48 1.97
CA PRO A 23 -18.63 -10.32 1.07
C PRO A 23 -17.32 -9.53 1.20
N LYS A 24 -16.74 -9.48 2.41
CA LYS A 24 -15.44 -8.83 2.64
C LYS A 24 -14.30 -9.48 1.86
N ARG A 25 -14.34 -10.82 1.70
CA ARG A 25 -13.33 -11.53 0.92
C ARG A 25 -13.40 -11.13 -0.57
N PHE A 26 -14.58 -11.09 -1.15
CA PHE A 26 -14.78 -10.61 -2.51
C PHE A 26 -14.36 -9.15 -2.66
N GLN A 27 -14.74 -8.28 -1.71
CA GLN A 27 -14.33 -6.89 -1.72
C GLN A 27 -12.81 -6.74 -1.75
N ALA A 28 -12.09 -7.49 -0.93
CA ALA A 28 -10.63 -7.43 -0.89
C ALA A 28 -10.01 -7.87 -2.24
N HIS A 29 -10.49 -8.96 -2.84
CA HIS A 29 -9.99 -9.41 -4.16
C HIS A 29 -10.31 -8.40 -5.27
N ILE A 30 -11.53 -7.85 -5.31
CA ILE A 30 -11.91 -6.82 -6.28
C ILE A 30 -11.05 -5.57 -6.10
N SER A 31 -10.85 -5.11 -4.87
CA SER A 31 -9.97 -3.97 -4.58
C SER A 31 -8.54 -4.23 -5.06
N ASN A 32 -7.98 -5.41 -4.84
CA ASN A 32 -6.65 -5.77 -5.33
C ASN A 32 -6.58 -5.75 -6.88
N LEU A 33 -7.58 -6.32 -7.57
CA LEU A 33 -7.66 -6.26 -9.03
C LEU A 33 -7.73 -4.82 -9.54
N LYS A 34 -8.60 -4.00 -8.93
CA LYS A 34 -8.73 -2.57 -9.22
C LYS A 34 -7.40 -1.84 -9.02
N ASN A 35 -6.75 -2.04 -7.88
CA ASN A 35 -5.46 -1.39 -7.56
C ASN A 35 -4.29 -1.90 -8.42
N SER A 36 -4.48 -3.01 -9.15
CA SER A 36 -3.57 -3.49 -10.19
C SER A 36 -4.00 -3.06 -11.59
N MET A 37 -5.06 -2.26 -11.73
CA MET A 37 -5.68 -1.84 -13.00
C MET A 37 -6.12 -3.02 -13.87
N ILE A 38 -6.51 -4.13 -13.27
CA ILE A 38 -7.03 -5.31 -13.96
C ILE A 38 -8.56 -5.17 -14.10
N SER A 39 -9.06 -5.18 -15.31
CA SER A 39 -10.49 -5.13 -15.61
C SER A 39 -11.20 -6.44 -15.26
N PRO A 40 -12.55 -6.43 -15.10
CA PRO A 40 -13.29 -7.67 -14.89
C PRO A 40 -13.11 -8.70 -16.01
N GLY A 41 -12.91 -8.26 -17.27
CA GLY A 41 -12.64 -9.14 -18.41
C GLY A 41 -11.29 -9.83 -18.29
N GLU A 42 -10.22 -9.07 -18.05
CA GLU A 42 -8.88 -9.60 -17.84
C GLU A 42 -8.82 -10.52 -16.60
N ALA A 43 -9.54 -10.17 -15.53
CA ALA A 43 -9.64 -11.03 -14.35
C ALA A 43 -10.28 -12.38 -14.66
N LEU A 44 -11.27 -12.42 -15.58
CA LEU A 44 -11.90 -13.65 -16.02
C LEU A 44 -10.96 -14.47 -16.90
N GLU A 45 -10.26 -13.83 -17.83
CA GLU A 45 -9.29 -14.50 -18.73
C GLU A 45 -8.12 -15.13 -17.97
N ASN A 46 -7.68 -14.49 -16.89
CA ASN A 46 -6.57 -14.94 -16.06
C ASN A 46 -7.01 -15.78 -14.85
N ALA A 47 -8.28 -16.17 -14.77
CA ALA A 47 -8.80 -16.94 -13.64
C ALA A 47 -8.24 -18.37 -13.63
N GLU A 48 -7.54 -18.76 -12.56
CA GLU A 48 -6.94 -20.08 -12.40
C GLU A 48 -7.80 -21.04 -11.55
N SER A 49 -8.76 -20.52 -10.81
CA SER A 49 -9.63 -21.29 -9.94
C SER A 49 -11.11 -20.91 -10.10
N PHE A 50 -11.99 -21.81 -9.65
CA PHE A 50 -13.43 -21.51 -9.59
C PHE A 50 -13.73 -20.25 -8.78
N PHE A 51 -12.96 -20.00 -7.72
CA PHE A 51 -13.11 -18.79 -6.90
C PHE A 51 -12.76 -17.53 -7.70
N ASP A 52 -11.68 -17.55 -8.50
CA ASP A 52 -11.27 -16.41 -9.33
C ASP A 52 -12.31 -16.08 -10.40
N VAL A 53 -12.88 -17.11 -11.03
CA VAL A 53 -14.02 -16.94 -11.95
C VAL A 53 -15.16 -16.22 -11.24
N LYS A 54 -15.54 -16.65 -10.03
CA LYS A 54 -16.60 -16.01 -9.25
C LYS A 54 -16.26 -14.58 -8.84
N VAL A 55 -15.01 -14.31 -8.50
CA VAL A 55 -14.54 -12.93 -8.23
C VAL A 55 -14.73 -12.06 -9.46
N ALA A 56 -14.32 -12.52 -10.65
CA ALA A 56 -14.44 -11.76 -11.90
C ALA A 56 -15.91 -11.50 -12.29
N GLU A 57 -16.80 -12.49 -12.15
CA GLU A 57 -18.24 -12.34 -12.38
C GLU A 57 -18.87 -11.31 -11.45
N ILE A 58 -18.55 -11.37 -10.15
CA ILE A 58 -19.06 -10.42 -9.16
C ILE A 58 -18.46 -9.05 -9.38
N PHE A 59 -17.20 -8.95 -9.73
CA PHE A 59 -16.55 -7.69 -10.09
C PHE A 59 -17.25 -7.03 -11.27
N SER A 60 -17.54 -7.76 -12.35
CA SER A 60 -18.30 -7.24 -13.48
C SER A 60 -19.69 -6.73 -13.06
N SER A 61 -20.41 -7.49 -12.22
CA SER A 61 -21.72 -7.10 -11.72
C SER A 61 -21.65 -5.87 -10.80
N TYR A 62 -20.60 -5.76 -9.99
CA TYR A 62 -20.32 -4.65 -9.09
C TYR A 62 -20.07 -3.35 -9.86
N GLU A 63 -19.18 -3.37 -10.86
CA GLU A 63 -18.88 -2.21 -11.72
C GLU A 63 -20.16 -1.71 -12.44
N LYS A 64 -20.95 -2.62 -13.00
CA LYS A 64 -22.22 -2.25 -13.63
C LYS A 64 -23.17 -1.54 -12.68
N LYS A 65 -23.24 -1.98 -11.40
CA LYS A 65 -24.08 -1.34 -10.38
C LYS A 65 -23.57 0.03 -9.99
N LEU A 66 -22.26 0.21 -9.89
CA LEU A 66 -21.66 1.53 -9.63
C LEU A 66 -21.98 2.50 -10.77
N ILE A 67 -21.84 2.08 -12.03
CA ILE A 67 -22.16 2.89 -13.21
C ILE A 67 -23.66 3.29 -13.21
N VAL A 68 -24.57 2.34 -13.00
CA VAL A 68 -26.02 2.60 -12.96
C VAL A 68 -26.39 3.55 -11.83
N ALA A 69 -25.71 3.44 -10.69
CA ALA A 69 -25.90 4.33 -9.54
C ALA A 69 -25.19 5.68 -9.68
N ASN A 70 -24.49 5.93 -10.80
CA ASN A 70 -23.61 7.09 -10.98
C ASN A 70 -22.69 7.33 -9.77
N SER A 71 -22.07 6.27 -9.28
CA SER A 71 -21.29 6.23 -8.04
C SER A 71 -19.91 5.66 -8.30
N MET A 72 -18.97 6.01 -7.42
CA MET A 72 -17.60 5.50 -7.39
C MET A 72 -17.30 4.96 -5.99
N ASP A 73 -16.49 3.93 -5.90
CA ASP A 73 -15.86 3.54 -4.64
C ASP A 73 -14.53 4.29 -4.43
N PHE A 74 -13.85 4.03 -3.31
CA PHE A 74 -12.58 4.71 -3.02
C PHE A 74 -11.46 4.33 -4.01
N ASP A 75 -11.44 3.09 -4.49
CA ASP A 75 -10.46 2.65 -5.48
C ASP A 75 -10.67 3.39 -6.82
N ASP A 76 -11.93 3.60 -7.20
CA ASP A 76 -12.30 4.32 -8.43
C ASP A 76 -11.77 5.76 -8.46
N LEU A 77 -11.66 6.44 -7.31
CA LEU A 77 -11.15 7.80 -7.28
C LEU A 77 -9.73 7.91 -7.86
N LEU A 78 -8.90 6.89 -7.60
CA LEU A 78 -7.54 6.83 -8.16
C LEU A 78 -7.57 6.31 -9.60
N ILE A 79 -8.25 5.20 -9.84
CA ILE A 79 -8.27 4.52 -11.14
C ILE A 79 -8.86 5.42 -12.22
N LYS A 80 -10.02 6.03 -11.96
CA LYS A 80 -10.67 6.94 -12.93
C LYS A 80 -9.86 8.21 -13.16
N THR A 81 -9.09 8.65 -12.18
CA THR A 81 -8.14 9.74 -12.37
C THR A 81 -7.01 9.32 -13.30
N VAL A 82 -6.42 8.14 -13.09
CA VAL A 82 -5.38 7.60 -13.97
C VAL A 82 -5.89 7.39 -15.39
N GLU A 83 -7.07 6.76 -15.55
CA GLU A 83 -7.71 6.56 -16.85
C GLU A 83 -7.96 7.90 -17.57
N LEU A 84 -8.46 8.91 -16.86
CA LEU A 84 -8.69 10.24 -17.41
C LEU A 84 -7.40 10.89 -17.91
N LEU A 85 -6.32 10.80 -17.13
CA LEU A 85 -5.02 11.33 -17.49
C LEU A 85 -4.39 10.58 -18.68
N GLN A 86 -4.58 9.27 -18.77
CA GLN A 86 -4.06 8.45 -19.87
C GLN A 86 -4.83 8.67 -21.19
N THR A 87 -6.13 8.90 -21.10
CA THR A 87 -7.00 9.02 -22.29
C THR A 87 -7.17 10.45 -22.78
N ASN A 88 -6.80 11.45 -21.97
CA ASN A 88 -6.99 12.86 -22.31
C ASN A 88 -5.68 13.67 -22.16
N GLU A 89 -4.99 13.81 -23.29
CA GLU A 89 -3.70 14.51 -23.35
C GLU A 89 -3.78 15.99 -22.84
N SER A 90 -4.88 16.66 -23.12
CA SER A 90 -5.03 18.07 -22.71
C SER A 90 -5.14 18.21 -21.18
N ILE A 91 -5.84 17.28 -20.53
CA ILE A 91 -5.97 17.22 -19.07
C ILE A 91 -4.63 16.82 -18.44
N LEU A 92 -3.98 15.79 -18.99
CA LEU A 92 -2.65 15.38 -18.53
C LEU A 92 -1.65 16.54 -18.61
N ARG A 93 -1.57 17.23 -19.74
CA ARG A 93 -0.70 18.38 -19.94
C ARG A 93 -1.00 19.51 -18.96
N PHE A 94 -2.26 19.80 -18.70
CA PHE A 94 -2.66 20.82 -17.75
C PHE A 94 -2.14 20.49 -16.34
N TRP A 95 -2.40 19.27 -15.84
CA TRP A 95 -2.03 18.88 -14.49
C TRP A 95 -0.53 18.65 -14.31
N SER A 96 0.16 18.02 -15.29
CA SER A 96 1.61 17.83 -15.24
C SER A 96 2.40 19.15 -15.31
N ASN A 97 1.86 20.18 -15.98
CA ASN A 97 2.44 21.52 -15.95
C ASN A 97 2.15 22.27 -14.64
N LYS A 98 0.99 22.04 -14.04
CA LYS A 98 0.60 22.68 -12.79
C LYS A 98 1.44 22.20 -11.62
N PHE A 99 1.72 20.90 -11.54
CA PHE A 99 2.55 20.29 -10.51
C PHE A 99 4.02 20.29 -10.95
N GLN A 100 4.73 21.37 -10.64
CA GLN A 100 6.14 21.52 -11.01
C GLN A 100 7.07 20.71 -10.12
N PHE A 101 6.65 20.37 -8.91
CA PHE A 101 7.36 19.54 -7.94
C PHE A 101 6.37 18.53 -7.36
N ILE A 102 6.74 17.26 -7.39
CA ILE A 102 5.96 16.17 -6.81
C ILE A 102 6.83 15.52 -5.74
N MET A 103 6.32 15.45 -4.51
CA MET A 103 6.99 14.77 -3.41
C MET A 103 6.06 13.69 -2.86
N VAL A 104 6.57 12.48 -2.76
CA VAL A 104 5.81 11.32 -2.24
C VAL A 104 6.58 10.73 -1.07
N ASP A 105 5.92 10.67 0.07
CA ASP A 105 6.44 10.01 1.27
C ASP A 105 5.92 8.57 1.37
N GLU A 106 6.60 7.73 2.14
CA GLU A 106 6.27 6.31 2.34
C GLU A 106 6.08 5.54 1.01
N TYR A 107 6.94 5.83 0.04
CA TYR A 107 6.77 5.33 -1.33
C TYR A 107 6.77 3.80 -1.45
N GLN A 108 7.39 3.08 -0.50
CA GLN A 108 7.36 1.62 -0.42
C GLN A 108 5.96 1.04 -0.20
N ASP A 109 5.01 1.85 0.29
CA ASP A 109 3.64 1.44 0.56
C ASP A 109 2.66 1.81 -0.56
N THR A 110 3.16 2.32 -1.68
CA THR A 110 2.35 2.66 -2.85
C THR A 110 1.93 1.42 -3.63
N ASN A 111 0.68 1.43 -4.13
CA ASN A 111 0.19 0.44 -5.07
C ASN A 111 0.44 0.86 -6.52
N PHE A 112 0.14 -0.03 -7.48
CA PHE A 112 0.39 0.21 -8.89
C PHE A 112 -0.36 1.44 -9.45
N VAL A 113 -1.59 1.69 -9.02
CA VAL A 113 -2.37 2.87 -9.47
C VAL A 113 -1.74 4.16 -8.98
N GLN A 114 -1.29 4.19 -7.72
CA GLN A 114 -0.60 5.35 -7.14
C GLN A 114 0.73 5.61 -7.87
N TYR A 115 1.50 4.56 -8.16
CA TYR A 115 2.70 4.65 -8.98
C TYR A 115 2.39 5.27 -10.35
N LYS A 116 1.36 4.77 -11.05
CA LYS A 116 0.94 5.30 -12.36
C LYS A 116 0.50 6.77 -12.30
N LEU A 117 -0.16 7.17 -11.23
CA LEU A 117 -0.54 8.58 -11.02
C LEU A 117 0.70 9.47 -10.91
N VAL A 118 1.71 9.07 -10.13
CA VAL A 118 2.97 9.79 -9.97
C VAL A 118 3.72 9.87 -11.30
N GLU A 119 3.83 8.76 -12.04
CA GLU A 119 4.45 8.69 -13.36
C GLU A 119 3.81 9.68 -14.34
N LEU A 120 2.46 9.68 -14.44
CA LEU A 120 1.73 10.57 -15.35
C LEU A 120 1.90 12.04 -14.97
N LEU A 121 1.71 12.40 -13.71
CA LEU A 121 1.84 13.77 -13.25
C LEU A 121 3.29 14.29 -13.36
N GLY A 122 4.28 13.41 -13.16
CA GLY A 122 5.70 13.71 -13.30
C GLY A 122 6.23 13.70 -14.74
N SER A 123 5.42 13.29 -15.71
CA SER A 123 5.86 13.01 -17.09
C SER A 123 6.52 14.20 -17.79
N ASN A 124 6.05 15.41 -17.54
CA ASN A 124 6.53 16.62 -18.23
C ASN A 124 7.77 17.22 -17.54
N ASN A 125 7.71 17.49 -16.25
CA ASN A 125 8.75 18.23 -15.54
C ASN A 125 9.84 17.31 -14.95
N LYS A 126 9.54 16.03 -14.74
CA LYS A 126 10.41 15.01 -14.12
C LYS A 126 10.98 15.40 -12.74
N ASN A 127 10.39 16.40 -12.08
CA ASN A 127 10.74 16.86 -10.75
C ASN A 127 9.98 16.03 -9.71
N VAL A 128 10.30 14.75 -9.64
CA VAL A 128 9.68 13.81 -8.70
C VAL A 128 10.71 13.44 -7.63
N CYS A 129 10.35 13.63 -6.37
CA CYS A 129 11.13 13.19 -5.22
C CYS A 129 10.30 12.15 -4.45
N VAL A 130 10.84 10.98 -4.25
CA VAL A 130 10.19 9.95 -3.44
C VAL A 130 11.04 9.66 -2.21
N VAL A 131 10.40 9.49 -1.08
CA VAL A 131 11.05 9.12 0.18
C VAL A 131 10.41 7.84 0.69
N GLY A 132 11.21 6.92 1.19
CA GLY A 132 10.69 5.67 1.71
C GLY A 132 11.79 4.75 2.21
N ASP A 133 11.35 3.65 2.79
CA ASP A 133 12.20 2.64 3.36
C ASP A 133 11.71 1.24 2.95
N SER A 134 12.44 0.58 2.05
CA SER A 134 12.08 -0.76 1.56
C SER A 134 11.95 -1.81 2.68
N ASP A 135 12.65 -1.63 3.80
CA ASP A 135 12.55 -2.53 4.95
C ASP A 135 11.28 -2.29 5.80
N GLN A 136 10.56 -1.19 5.56
CA GLN A 136 9.30 -0.87 6.24
C GLN A 136 8.05 -1.18 5.38
N SER A 137 8.20 -1.83 4.23
CA SER A 137 7.08 -2.24 3.37
C SER A 137 6.29 -3.38 4.02
N ILE A 138 5.24 -3.05 4.76
CA ILE A 138 4.38 -3.99 5.49
C ILE A 138 2.94 -4.01 4.99
N TYR A 139 2.60 -3.25 3.94
CA TYR A 139 1.24 -3.11 3.40
C TYR A 139 0.97 -3.90 2.11
N ALA A 140 1.76 -4.94 1.81
CA ALA A 140 1.53 -5.82 0.66
C ALA A 140 0.10 -6.40 0.63
N PHE A 141 -0.48 -6.70 1.81
CA PHE A 141 -1.87 -7.17 1.93
C PHE A 141 -2.93 -6.13 1.55
N ARG A 142 -2.54 -4.86 1.37
CA ARG A 142 -3.36 -3.75 0.85
C ARG A 142 -3.02 -3.38 -0.60
N GLY A 143 -2.22 -4.22 -1.28
CA GLY A 143 -1.82 -4.00 -2.65
C GLY A 143 -0.58 -3.12 -2.83
N ALA A 144 0.16 -2.79 -1.75
CA ALA A 144 1.45 -2.12 -1.89
C ALA A 144 2.45 -3.00 -2.64
N ASP A 145 3.23 -2.38 -3.53
CA ASP A 145 4.24 -3.06 -4.30
C ASP A 145 5.62 -2.45 -4.05
N ILE A 146 6.43 -3.17 -3.30
CA ILE A 146 7.80 -2.76 -2.96
C ILE A 146 8.68 -2.50 -4.20
N ARG A 147 8.32 -3.08 -5.36
CA ARG A 147 9.05 -2.85 -6.61
C ARG A 147 9.03 -1.39 -7.02
N ASN A 148 7.97 -0.66 -6.67
CA ASN A 148 7.87 0.77 -7.00
C ASN A 148 9.06 1.58 -6.47
N ILE A 149 9.52 1.32 -5.23
CA ILE A 149 10.69 2.01 -4.68
C ILE A 149 12.01 1.39 -5.15
N ILE A 150 12.08 0.06 -5.26
CA ILE A 150 13.31 -0.65 -5.65
C ILE A 150 13.68 -0.36 -7.10
N GLU A 151 12.69 -0.20 -7.97
CA GLU A 151 12.87 -0.03 -9.41
C GLU A 151 12.74 1.43 -9.87
N PHE A 152 12.57 2.36 -8.92
CA PHE A 152 12.38 3.79 -9.21
C PHE A 152 13.45 4.37 -10.16
N GLU A 153 14.72 3.99 -9.99
CA GLU A 153 15.82 4.44 -10.87
C GLU A 153 15.69 3.94 -12.31
N LYS A 154 14.97 2.85 -12.56
CA LYS A 154 14.73 2.35 -13.92
C LYS A 154 13.72 3.23 -14.64
N ASP A 155 12.71 3.70 -13.92
CA ASP A 155 11.64 4.53 -14.49
C ASP A 155 12.08 6.00 -14.60
N PHE A 156 12.93 6.45 -13.68
CA PHE A 156 13.51 7.79 -13.64
C PHE A 156 15.04 7.70 -13.79
N SER A 157 15.51 7.48 -15.00
CA SER A 157 16.92 7.18 -15.34
C SER A 157 17.97 8.21 -14.88
N ASN A 158 17.54 9.42 -14.52
CA ASN A 158 18.39 10.49 -13.99
C ASN A 158 18.17 10.71 -12.48
N ALA A 159 17.51 9.78 -11.79
CA ALA A 159 17.29 9.90 -10.36
C ALA A 159 18.62 9.88 -9.59
N THR A 160 18.70 10.71 -8.56
CA THR A 160 19.81 10.69 -7.60
C THR A 160 19.32 10.04 -6.32
N VAL A 161 19.95 8.95 -5.89
CA VAL A 161 19.64 8.28 -4.65
C VAL A 161 20.45 8.90 -3.51
N ILE A 162 19.76 9.32 -2.46
CA ILE A 162 20.36 9.88 -1.24
C ILE A 162 19.95 8.99 -0.08
N GLN A 163 20.92 8.43 0.63
CA GLN A 163 20.66 7.64 1.83
C GLN A 163 20.60 8.54 3.07
N LEU A 164 19.56 8.36 3.89
CA LEU A 164 19.35 9.08 5.14
C LEU A 164 19.62 8.14 6.32
N ASP A 165 20.90 7.85 6.58
CA ASP A 165 21.31 6.83 7.56
C ASP A 165 21.31 7.35 8.99
N LYS A 166 21.40 8.66 9.18
CA LYS A 166 21.41 9.27 10.51
C LYS A 166 20.01 9.32 11.11
N ASN A 167 19.84 8.64 12.22
CA ASN A 167 18.58 8.64 12.98
C ASN A 167 18.65 9.66 14.12
N TYR A 168 17.61 10.48 14.26
CA TYR A 168 17.49 11.53 15.28
C TYR A 168 16.45 11.20 16.35
N ARG A 169 15.76 10.05 16.24
CA ARG A 169 14.64 9.65 17.09
C ARG A 169 15.08 8.77 18.26
N SER A 170 15.89 7.76 17.96
CA SER A 170 16.13 6.63 18.84
C SER A 170 17.53 6.66 19.47
N SER A 171 17.70 6.02 20.63
CA SER A 171 18.98 5.76 21.25
C SER A 171 19.79 4.69 20.51
N LYS A 172 21.09 4.60 20.76
CA LYS A 172 21.99 3.64 20.11
C LYS A 172 21.56 2.19 20.33
N LYS A 173 21.13 1.83 21.55
CA LYS A 173 20.70 0.44 21.85
C LYS A 173 19.48 0.04 21.04
N ILE A 174 18.50 0.94 20.87
CA ILE A 174 17.31 0.69 20.03
C ILE A 174 17.72 0.48 18.57
N LEU A 175 18.61 1.34 18.03
CA LEU A 175 19.07 1.21 16.65
C LEU A 175 19.89 -0.06 16.42
N ASN A 176 20.75 -0.42 17.36
CA ASN A 176 21.54 -1.66 17.28
C ASN A 176 20.62 -2.90 17.23
N LEU A 177 19.56 -2.93 18.06
CA LEU A 177 18.59 -3.99 18.01
C LEU A 177 17.83 -4.00 16.66
N ALA A 178 17.36 -2.84 16.20
CA ALA A 178 16.66 -2.71 14.92
C ALA A 178 17.55 -3.16 13.75
N ASN A 179 18.80 -2.71 13.68
CA ASN A 179 19.78 -3.12 12.67
C ASN A 179 20.02 -4.64 12.71
N THR A 180 20.08 -5.23 13.91
CA THR A 180 20.25 -6.69 14.08
C THR A 180 19.04 -7.45 13.56
N VAL A 181 17.82 -7.01 13.87
CA VAL A 181 16.60 -7.64 13.39
C VAL A 181 16.51 -7.56 11.87
N ILE A 182 16.72 -6.36 11.32
CA ILE A 182 16.56 -6.14 9.88
C ILE A 182 17.68 -6.78 9.04
N SER A 183 18.84 -7.09 9.63
CA SER A 183 19.92 -7.78 8.93
C SER A 183 19.53 -9.18 8.42
N ASN A 184 18.45 -9.76 8.94
CA ASN A 184 17.91 -11.05 8.47
C ASN A 184 17.09 -10.92 7.17
N ASN A 185 16.73 -9.71 6.74
CA ASN A 185 16.00 -9.52 5.50
C ASN A 185 16.94 -9.62 4.29
N PRO A 186 16.51 -10.24 3.18
CA PRO A 186 17.23 -10.20 1.92
C PRO A 186 17.21 -8.77 1.37
N ARG A 187 18.31 -8.03 1.57
CA ARG A 187 18.39 -6.61 1.20
C ARG A 187 18.86 -6.45 -0.23
N LYS A 188 18.24 -5.50 -0.95
CA LYS A 188 18.76 -4.96 -2.22
C LYS A 188 19.57 -3.67 -2.01
N ILE A 189 19.26 -2.92 -0.95
CA ILE A 189 19.98 -1.69 -0.57
C ILE A 189 20.55 -1.90 0.82
N GLU A 190 21.89 -1.88 0.94
CA GLU A 190 22.56 -1.94 2.23
C GLU A 190 22.44 -0.59 2.92
N LYS A 191 21.91 -0.59 4.14
CA LYS A 191 21.85 0.57 5.02
C LYS A 191 22.12 0.14 6.45
N ASN A 192 22.71 1.05 7.22
CA ASN A 192 22.95 0.84 8.63
C ASN A 192 22.66 2.16 9.36
N LEU A 193 21.55 2.18 10.10
CA LEU A 193 21.15 3.37 10.83
C LEU A 193 22.08 3.62 11.99
N TRP A 194 22.49 4.87 12.15
CA TRP A 194 23.33 5.33 13.25
C TRP A 194 22.79 6.61 13.87
N THR A 195 23.24 6.94 15.10
CA THR A 195 22.82 8.15 15.82
C THR A 195 23.94 8.69 16.69
N ASP A 196 23.92 10.00 16.93
CA ASP A 196 24.72 10.68 17.94
C ASP A 196 24.06 10.68 19.33
N ASN A 197 22.81 10.21 19.42
CA ASN A 197 22.10 10.13 20.69
C ASN A 197 22.84 9.20 21.67
N GLU A 198 22.52 9.33 22.95
CA GLU A 198 23.05 8.48 24.01
C GLU A 198 22.66 7.01 23.85
N ASP A 199 23.31 6.13 24.60
CA ASP A 199 23.03 4.68 24.55
C ASP A 199 21.60 4.35 24.96
N GLY A 200 21.01 5.11 25.87
CA GLY A 200 19.66 4.88 26.38
C GLY A 200 19.56 3.72 27.37
N LEU A 201 18.37 3.39 27.80
CA LEU A 201 18.09 2.28 28.71
C LEU A 201 18.34 0.92 28.02
N ASP A 202 18.57 -0.10 28.86
CA ASP A 202 18.68 -1.48 28.36
C ASP A 202 17.40 -1.98 27.74
N ILE A 203 17.53 -2.82 26.73
CA ILE A 203 16.39 -3.45 26.09
C ILE A 203 15.83 -4.55 26.98
N THR A 204 14.56 -4.47 27.30
CA THR A 204 13.86 -5.50 28.07
C THR A 204 13.15 -6.47 27.12
N SER A 205 13.40 -7.75 27.27
CA SER A 205 12.70 -8.82 26.54
C SER A 205 11.85 -9.66 27.49
N LEU A 206 10.59 -9.81 27.17
CA LEU A 206 9.64 -10.54 28.00
C LEU A 206 8.92 -11.63 27.19
N ARG A 207 8.76 -12.78 27.80
CA ARG A 207 7.91 -13.84 27.28
C ARG A 207 6.65 -13.95 28.11
N ILE A 208 5.54 -13.54 27.55
CA ILE A 208 4.23 -13.47 28.20
C ILE A 208 3.32 -14.59 27.70
N ARG A 209 2.41 -15.07 28.54
CA ARG A 209 1.57 -16.25 28.24
C ARG A 209 0.27 -15.92 27.52
N SER A 210 -0.27 -14.72 27.70
CA SER A 210 -1.54 -14.31 27.09
C SER A 210 -1.54 -12.82 26.74
N GLU A 211 -2.37 -12.43 25.78
CA GLU A 211 -2.61 -11.02 25.41
C GLU A 211 -3.07 -10.17 26.60
N LYS A 212 -3.83 -10.77 27.54
CA LYS A 212 -4.28 -10.07 28.75
C LYS A 212 -3.13 -9.76 29.68
N ASP A 213 -2.22 -10.72 29.88
CA ASP A 213 -1.04 -10.53 30.74
C ASP A 213 -0.09 -9.49 30.11
N GLU A 214 0.04 -9.49 28.77
CA GLU A 214 0.78 -8.48 28.04
C GLU A 214 0.22 -7.07 28.27
N ALA A 215 -1.10 -6.91 28.08
CA ALA A 215 -1.76 -5.64 28.31
C ALA A 215 -1.63 -5.15 29.76
N MET A 216 -1.72 -6.05 30.72
CA MET A 216 -1.54 -5.73 32.14
C MET A 216 -0.11 -5.27 32.43
N TRP A 217 0.89 -5.98 31.92
CA TRP A 217 2.30 -5.61 32.09
C TRP A 217 2.61 -4.24 31.47
N VAL A 218 2.13 -4.00 30.24
CA VAL A 218 2.32 -2.70 29.57
C VAL A 218 1.68 -1.56 30.37
N ALA A 219 0.47 -1.78 30.91
CA ALA A 219 -0.22 -0.76 31.73
C ALA A 219 0.53 -0.44 33.03
N GLU A 220 1.10 -1.46 33.67
CA GLU A 220 1.89 -1.32 34.90
C GLU A 220 3.21 -0.59 34.64
N GLU A 221 3.91 -0.96 33.56
CA GLU A 221 5.17 -0.31 33.17
C GLU A 221 4.95 1.17 32.79
N VAL A 222 3.90 1.48 32.02
CA VAL A 222 3.54 2.87 31.71
C VAL A 222 3.26 3.67 32.98
N LYS A 223 2.56 3.07 33.95
CA LYS A 223 2.31 3.74 35.24
C LYS A 223 3.61 4.06 35.99
N ASN A 224 4.54 3.08 36.05
CA ASN A 224 5.83 3.25 36.71
C ASN A 224 6.72 4.32 36.03
N LEU A 225 6.51 4.60 34.75
CA LEU A 225 7.23 5.65 34.02
C LEU A 225 6.63 7.05 34.17
N ILE A 226 5.37 7.14 34.63
CA ILE A 226 4.67 8.42 34.84
C ILE A 226 4.80 8.92 36.28
N ASP A 227 4.85 8.00 37.23
CA ASP A 227 5.06 8.28 38.68
C ASP A 227 6.54 8.68 38.95
#